data_dfcaa3742ba3ab00b75fbf40627a45ba
#
_entry.id   dfcaa3742ba3ab00b75fbf40627a45ba
#
_cell.length_a   1.000
_cell.length_b   1.000
_cell.length_c   1.000
_cell.angle_alpha   90.00
_cell.angle_beta   90.00
_cell.angle_gamma   90.00
#
_symmetry.space_group_name_H-M   'P 1'
#
loop_
_entity.id
_entity.type
_entity.pdbx_description
1 polymer ?
#
loop_
_entity_poly.entity_id
_entity_poly.type
_entity_poly.pdbx_seq_one_letter_code
_entity_poly.pdbx_strand_id
1 'polypeptide(L)'
;NILEIPVTIRENHRLRSLKNCGIKKSIKKIYEAKKGYGPLWLRPKNTKENLHDLLYLTDKISKEQHTDYLMFMLHSSEFMPGGSPSFTNNESIENLYNNLDMLFKHISRNFEGYTFKEYYEKHK
;
A
#
# COMPACT_ATOMS: atom_id res chain seq x y z
N ASN A 1 16.64 4.43 -23.39
CA ASN A 1 15.31 4.57 -22.78
C ASN A 1 15.40 4.21 -21.30
N ILE A 2 14.76 5.02 -20.45
CA ILE A 2 14.65 4.76 -19.00
C ILE A 2 13.17 4.40 -18.74
N LEU A 3 12.94 3.27 -18.07
CA LEU A 3 11.63 2.88 -17.56
C LEU A 3 11.55 3.28 -16.08
N GLU A 4 10.60 4.12 -15.74
CA GLU A 4 10.32 4.51 -14.37
C GLU A 4 9.05 3.81 -13.90
N ILE A 5 9.13 3.08 -12.78
CA ILE A 5 8.01 2.37 -12.18
C ILE A 5 7.74 2.99 -10.80
N PRO A 6 6.80 3.94 -10.71
CA PRO A 6 6.49 4.61 -9.45
C PRO A 6 5.80 3.67 -8.45
N VAL A 7 6.03 3.92 -7.15
CA VAL A 7 5.34 3.20 -6.06
C VAL A 7 3.83 3.39 -6.18
N THR A 8 3.08 2.33 -5.95
CA THR A 8 1.62 2.36 -6.02
C THR A 8 1.03 3.16 -4.86
N ILE A 9 0.45 4.31 -5.18
CA ILE A 9 -0.19 5.24 -4.25
C ILE A 9 -1.55 5.67 -4.80
N ARG A 10 -2.60 5.66 -3.97
CA ARG A 10 -3.93 6.14 -4.34
C ARG A 10 -4.56 6.94 -3.20
N GLU A 11 -5.54 7.78 -3.54
CA GLU A 11 -6.34 8.48 -2.52
C GLU A 11 -7.09 7.48 -1.62
N ASN A 12 -7.06 7.72 -0.32
CA ASN A 12 -7.82 6.94 0.65
C ASN A 12 -9.33 7.15 0.43
N HIS A 13 -10.09 6.04 0.28
CA HIS A 13 -11.53 6.08 0.07
C HIS A 13 -12.29 6.74 1.22
N ARG A 14 -11.78 6.62 2.46
CA ARG A 14 -12.35 7.27 3.66
C ARG A 14 -12.27 8.79 3.59
N LEU A 15 -11.27 9.34 2.86
CA LEU A 15 -11.12 10.78 2.65
C LEU A 15 -12.05 11.32 1.56
N ARG A 16 -12.46 10.48 0.60
CA ARG A 16 -13.40 10.86 -0.45
C ARG A 16 -14.75 11.27 0.12
N SER A 17 -15.22 10.57 1.15
CA SER A 17 -16.45 10.93 1.87
C SER A 17 -16.35 12.31 2.54
N LEU A 18 -15.19 12.66 3.12
CA LEU A 18 -14.95 13.96 3.74
C LEU A 18 -14.88 15.12 2.72
N LYS A 19 -14.38 14.86 1.50
CA LYS A 19 -14.39 15.86 0.41
C LYS A 19 -15.82 16.28 0.06
N ASN A 20 -16.75 15.32 0.05
CA ASN A 20 -18.16 15.57 -0.30
C ASN A 20 -18.94 16.30 0.80
N CYS A 21 -18.44 16.32 2.03
CA CYS A 21 -19.06 17.02 3.16
C CYS A 21 -18.71 18.52 3.28
N GLY A 22 -18.00 19.10 2.32
CA GLY A 22 -17.65 20.55 2.32
C GLY A 22 -16.73 21.00 3.45
N ILE A 23 -16.02 20.08 4.10
CA ILE A 23 -15.10 20.37 5.21
C ILE A 23 -13.92 21.20 4.70
N LYS A 24 -13.68 22.34 5.36
CA LYS A 24 -12.55 23.25 5.02
C LYS A 24 -11.21 22.50 5.05
N LYS A 25 -10.32 22.81 4.08
CA LYS A 25 -9.00 22.16 3.89
C LYS A 25 -8.17 22.02 5.18
N SER A 26 -8.25 23.03 6.07
CA SER A 26 -7.50 23.05 7.33
C SER A 26 -8.01 21.99 8.32
N ILE A 27 -9.33 21.85 8.47
CA ILE A 27 -9.95 20.85 9.35
C ILE A 27 -9.67 19.44 8.81
N LYS A 28 -9.73 19.27 7.49
CA LYS A 28 -9.39 18.03 6.81
C LYS A 28 -7.94 17.61 7.13
N LYS A 29 -6.97 18.53 7.02
CA LYS A 29 -5.55 18.26 7.30
C LYS A 29 -5.30 17.84 8.76
N ILE A 30 -5.99 18.47 9.72
CA ILE A 30 -5.93 18.10 11.14
C ILE A 30 -6.55 16.72 11.38
N TYR A 31 -7.65 16.42 10.75
CA TYR A 31 -8.34 15.13 10.86
C TYR A 31 -7.49 14.00 10.26
N GLU A 32 -6.88 14.23 9.09
CA GLU A 32 -5.96 13.31 8.43
C GLU A 32 -4.73 13.02 9.31
N ALA A 33 -4.12 14.06 9.88
CA ALA A 33 -2.96 13.93 10.76
C ALA A 33 -3.26 13.17 12.05
N LYS A 34 -4.44 13.42 12.67
CA LYS A 34 -4.83 12.77 13.93
C LYS A 34 -5.27 11.30 13.76
N LYS A 35 -5.81 10.93 12.60
CA LYS A 35 -6.33 9.58 12.34
C LYS A 35 -5.49 8.76 11.36
N GLY A 36 -4.36 9.26 10.88
CA GLY A 36 -3.50 8.56 9.93
C GLY A 36 -4.13 8.36 8.54
N TYR A 37 -5.12 9.17 8.17
CA TYR A 37 -5.79 9.11 6.87
C TYR A 37 -5.03 9.88 5.79
N GLY A 38 -3.83 9.44 5.47
CA GLY A 38 -3.11 9.90 4.28
C GLY A 38 -3.46 9.09 3.02
N PRO A 39 -2.76 9.33 1.89
CA PRO A 39 -2.85 8.47 0.73
C PRO A 39 -2.56 7.01 1.09
N LEU A 40 -3.24 6.09 0.43
CA LEU A 40 -2.96 4.66 0.56
C LEU A 40 -1.72 4.32 -0.27
N TRP A 41 -0.73 3.77 0.40
CA TRP A 41 0.48 3.24 -0.22
C TRP A 41 0.41 1.72 -0.20
N LEU A 42 0.88 1.07 -1.24
CA LEU A 42 1.05 -0.38 -1.23
C LEU A 42 2.29 -0.73 -0.38
N ARG A 43 2.15 -0.50 0.92
CA ARG A 43 3.18 -0.69 1.94
C ARG A 43 2.55 -1.18 3.24
N PRO A 44 3.04 -2.27 3.84
CA PRO A 44 2.61 -2.72 5.15
C PRO A 44 2.90 -1.71 6.25
N LYS A 45 1.97 -1.63 7.19
CA LYS A 45 2.08 -0.85 8.43
C LYS A 45 1.55 -1.70 9.58
N ASN A 46 2.07 -1.50 10.78
CA ASN A 46 1.57 -2.18 11.96
C ASN A 46 0.31 -1.48 12.53
N THR A 47 -0.79 -1.50 11.75
CA THR A 47 -2.11 -1.01 12.18
C THR A 47 -3.18 -2.04 11.85
N LYS A 48 -4.24 -2.07 12.63
CA LYS A 48 -5.35 -3.04 12.47
C LYS A 48 -6.03 -2.93 11.09
N GLU A 49 -6.09 -1.73 10.54
CA GLU A 49 -6.76 -1.46 9.27
C GLU A 49 -5.87 -1.67 8.04
N ASN A 50 -4.56 -1.85 8.24
CA ASN A 50 -3.61 -1.84 7.13
C ASN A 50 -3.87 -2.92 6.10
N LEU A 51 -4.10 -4.16 6.51
CA LEU A 51 -4.39 -5.25 5.57
C LEU A 51 -5.64 -4.94 4.73
N HIS A 52 -6.71 -4.47 5.35
CA HIS A 52 -7.93 -4.08 4.63
C HIS A 52 -7.67 -2.96 3.62
N ASP A 53 -6.86 -1.96 3.99
CA ASP A 53 -6.50 -0.86 3.09
C ASP A 53 -5.65 -1.35 1.91
N LEU A 54 -4.74 -2.31 2.14
CA LEU A 54 -3.93 -2.93 1.09
C LEU A 54 -4.78 -3.75 0.11
N LEU A 55 -5.68 -4.59 0.61
CA LEU A 55 -6.62 -5.38 -0.20
C LEU A 55 -7.54 -4.47 -1.02
N TYR A 56 -8.10 -3.44 -0.39
CA TYR A 56 -8.91 -2.44 -1.10
C TYR A 56 -8.13 -1.74 -2.22
N LEU A 57 -6.87 -1.36 -1.95
CA LEU A 57 -6.02 -0.70 -2.93
C LEU A 57 -5.74 -1.61 -4.15
N THR A 58 -5.42 -2.87 -3.91
CA THR A 58 -5.18 -3.85 -4.97
C THR A 58 -6.41 -4.11 -5.81
N ASP A 59 -7.59 -4.29 -5.19
CA ASP A 59 -8.86 -4.47 -5.91
C ASP A 59 -9.26 -3.23 -6.73
N LYS A 60 -8.93 -2.05 -6.22
CA LYS A 60 -9.18 -0.81 -6.96
C LYS A 60 -8.33 -0.74 -8.22
N ILE A 61 -7.04 -1.06 -8.11
CA ILE A 61 -6.08 -0.98 -9.21
C ILE A 61 -6.36 -2.07 -10.25
N SER A 62 -6.73 -3.28 -9.85
CA SER A 62 -7.09 -4.35 -10.79
C SER A 62 -8.26 -4.00 -11.73
N LYS A 63 -9.04 -2.97 -11.37
CA LYS A 63 -10.16 -2.44 -12.17
C LYS A 63 -9.81 -1.17 -12.95
N GLU A 64 -8.62 -0.62 -12.79
CA GLU A 64 -8.17 0.58 -13.52
C GLU A 64 -7.67 0.19 -14.92
N GLN A 65 -8.17 0.85 -15.97
CA GLN A 65 -7.81 0.55 -17.35
C GLN A 65 -6.37 0.97 -17.73
N HIS A 66 -5.75 1.87 -16.96
CA HIS A 66 -4.47 2.49 -17.29
C HIS A 66 -3.32 2.07 -16.38
N THR A 67 -3.55 1.14 -15.46
CA THR A 67 -2.52 0.65 -14.53
C THR A 67 -2.43 -0.86 -14.65
N ASP A 68 -1.32 -1.34 -15.17
CA ASP A 68 -1.05 -2.76 -15.42
C ASP A 68 -0.10 -3.39 -14.41
N TYR A 69 0.36 -2.63 -13.39
CA TYR A 69 1.28 -3.11 -12.36
C TYR A 69 0.89 -2.66 -10.95
N LEU A 70 1.42 -3.40 -9.99
CA LEU A 70 1.45 -3.04 -8.57
C LEU A 70 2.91 -2.97 -8.11
N MET A 71 3.33 -1.80 -7.64
CA MET A 71 4.66 -1.62 -7.05
C MET A 71 4.56 -1.61 -5.53
N PHE A 72 5.02 -2.71 -4.94
CA PHE A 72 5.08 -2.91 -3.49
C PHE A 72 6.39 -2.37 -2.91
N MET A 73 6.35 -1.80 -1.70
CA MET A 73 7.53 -1.28 -1.02
C MET A 73 7.61 -1.77 0.42
N LEU A 74 8.77 -2.31 0.79
CA LEU A 74 9.12 -2.71 2.15
C LEU A 74 10.64 -2.61 2.33
N HIS A 75 11.10 -2.11 3.46
CA HIS A 75 12.52 -2.07 3.78
C HIS A 75 12.96 -3.36 4.49
N SER A 76 14.17 -3.81 4.24
CA SER A 76 14.73 -5.00 4.90
C SER A 76 14.75 -4.89 6.44
N SER A 77 14.96 -3.68 6.97
CA SER A 77 14.90 -3.41 8.40
C SER A 77 13.51 -3.63 9.03
N GLU A 78 12.45 -3.61 8.24
CA GLU A 78 11.08 -3.84 8.71
C GLU A 78 10.79 -5.32 9.03
N PHE A 79 11.67 -6.24 8.62
CA PHE A 79 11.63 -7.66 8.99
C PHE A 79 12.36 -8.00 10.30
N MET A 80 12.96 -7.00 10.96
CA MET A 80 13.68 -7.18 12.20
C MET A 80 12.96 -6.51 13.37
N PRO A 81 12.74 -7.19 14.51
CA PRO A 81 12.16 -6.56 15.69
C PRO A 81 13.00 -5.34 16.12
N GLY A 82 12.35 -4.17 16.22
CA GLY A 82 13.03 -2.92 16.53
C GLY A 82 13.82 -2.29 15.37
N GLY A 83 13.89 -2.93 14.20
CA GLY A 83 14.56 -2.38 13.01
C GLY A 83 13.80 -1.23 12.35
N SER A 84 12.54 -1.03 12.71
CA SER A 84 11.73 0.12 12.28
C SER A 84 10.79 0.58 13.41
N PRO A 85 10.34 1.85 13.37
CA PRO A 85 9.36 2.36 14.35
C PRO A 85 7.99 1.64 14.27
N SER A 86 7.70 0.99 13.16
CA SER A 86 6.41 0.30 12.93
C SER A 86 6.40 -1.12 13.45
N PHE A 87 7.57 -1.80 13.47
CA PHE A 87 7.70 -3.22 13.80
C PHE A 87 8.74 -3.40 14.92
N THR A 88 8.27 -3.20 16.16
CA THR A 88 9.16 -3.05 17.33
C THR A 88 9.44 -4.36 18.06
N ASN A 89 8.63 -5.40 17.86
CA ASN A 89 8.72 -6.67 18.58
C ASN A 89 8.37 -7.86 17.68
N ASN A 90 8.60 -9.08 18.17
CA ASN A 90 8.36 -10.33 17.43
C ASN A 90 6.89 -10.47 17.00
N GLU A 91 5.92 -10.11 17.86
CA GLU A 91 4.50 -10.17 17.52
C GLU A 91 4.17 -9.29 16.30
N SER A 92 4.74 -8.09 16.24
CA SER A 92 4.53 -7.19 15.08
C SER A 92 5.14 -7.74 13.80
N ILE A 93 6.24 -8.49 13.89
CA ILE A 93 6.87 -9.17 12.74
C ILE A 93 6.02 -10.37 12.30
N GLU A 94 5.52 -11.19 13.21
CA GLU A 94 4.59 -12.28 12.87
C GLU A 94 3.33 -11.75 12.18
N ASN A 95 2.75 -10.68 12.69
CA ASN A 95 1.62 -10.01 12.07
C ASN A 95 1.96 -9.47 10.66
N LEU A 96 3.18 -8.93 10.46
CA LEU A 96 3.65 -8.51 9.14
C LEU A 96 3.67 -9.68 8.16
N TYR A 97 4.27 -10.83 8.54
CA TYR A 97 4.33 -12.02 7.68
C TYR A 97 2.93 -12.55 7.33
N ASN A 98 2.04 -12.64 8.32
CA ASN A 98 0.65 -13.06 8.10
C ASN A 98 -0.08 -12.12 7.12
N ASN A 99 0.09 -10.81 7.29
CA ASN A 99 -0.52 -9.82 6.39
C ASN A 99 0.06 -9.89 4.97
N LEU A 100 1.37 -10.12 4.83
CA LEU A 100 2.02 -10.31 3.53
C LEU A 100 1.51 -11.58 2.83
N ASP A 101 1.40 -12.69 3.53
CA ASP A 101 0.86 -13.94 2.99
C ASP A 101 -0.57 -13.76 2.45
N MET A 102 -1.43 -13.12 3.26
CA MET A 102 -2.80 -12.80 2.84
C MET A 102 -2.85 -11.85 1.65
N LEU A 103 -2.01 -10.81 1.66
CA LEU A 103 -1.92 -9.84 0.57
C LEU A 103 -1.46 -10.50 -0.74
N PHE A 104 -0.37 -11.26 -0.71
CA PHE A 104 0.16 -11.90 -1.92
C PHE A 104 -0.76 -13.00 -2.46
N LYS A 105 -1.42 -13.77 -1.60
CA LYS A 105 -2.50 -14.70 -2.02
C LYS A 105 -3.67 -13.98 -2.71
N HIS A 106 -3.98 -12.79 -2.27
CA HIS A 106 -5.03 -11.97 -2.90
C HIS A 106 -4.57 -11.40 -4.25
N ILE A 107 -3.38 -10.80 -4.29
CA ILE A 107 -2.80 -10.19 -5.50
C ILE A 107 -2.61 -11.22 -6.62
N SER A 108 -2.14 -12.43 -6.30
CA SER A 108 -1.86 -13.48 -7.29
C SER A 108 -3.07 -13.96 -8.10
N ARG A 109 -4.27 -13.54 -7.73
CA ARG A 109 -5.50 -13.81 -8.51
C ARG A 109 -5.59 -12.99 -9.79
N ASN A 110 -4.96 -11.81 -9.81
CA ASN A 110 -5.09 -10.85 -10.91
C ASN A 110 -3.74 -10.35 -11.44
N PHE A 111 -2.65 -10.59 -10.73
CA PHE A 111 -1.32 -10.11 -11.09
C PHE A 111 -0.29 -11.23 -10.99
N GLU A 112 0.66 -11.25 -11.92
CA GLU A 112 1.86 -12.08 -11.88
C GLU A 112 3.00 -11.31 -11.20
N GLY A 113 3.90 -12.04 -10.51
CA GLY A 113 5.11 -11.46 -9.94
C GLY A 113 6.21 -11.32 -11.00
N TYR A 114 6.80 -10.14 -11.09
CA TYR A 114 7.93 -9.85 -11.98
C TYR A 114 9.07 -9.20 -11.20
N THR A 115 10.29 -9.53 -11.57
CA THR A 115 11.45 -8.68 -11.24
C THR A 115 11.42 -7.43 -12.12
N PHE A 116 12.15 -6.37 -11.72
CA PHE A 116 12.27 -5.16 -12.55
C PHE A 116 12.85 -5.48 -13.94
N LYS A 117 13.78 -6.43 -14.02
CA LYS A 117 14.39 -6.85 -15.28
C LYS A 117 13.35 -7.50 -16.21
N GLU A 118 12.58 -8.46 -15.71
CA GLU A 118 11.54 -9.16 -16.47
C GLU A 118 10.45 -8.19 -16.93
N TYR A 119 10.02 -7.29 -16.04
CA TYR A 119 9.04 -6.26 -16.41
C TYR A 119 9.58 -5.33 -17.51
N TYR A 120 10.84 -4.88 -17.40
CA TYR A 120 11.47 -4.05 -18.42
C TYR A 120 11.57 -4.78 -19.77
N GLU A 121 11.97 -6.05 -19.77
CA GLU A 121 12.10 -6.84 -21.01
C GLU A 121 10.74 -7.07 -21.69
N LYS A 122 9.68 -7.18 -20.93
CA LYS A 122 8.30 -7.32 -21.45
C LYS A 122 7.74 -6.04 -22.08
N HIS A 123 8.22 -4.86 -21.65
CA HIS A 123 7.70 -3.54 -22.08
C HIS A 123 8.72 -2.75 -22.93
N LYS A 124 9.77 -3.41 -23.44
CA LYS A 124 10.82 -2.87 -24.34
C LYS A 124 10.37 -2.80 -25.82
#